data_48914a3958157a31f2b9109bbc902a1a
#
_entry.id   48914a3958157a31f2b9109bbc902a1a
#
_cell.length_a   1.000
_cell.length_b   1.000
_cell.length_c   1.000
_cell.angle_alpha   90.00
_cell.angle_beta   90.00
_cell.angle_gamma   90.00
#
_symmetry.space_group_name_H-M   'P 1'
#
loop_
_entity.id
_entity.type
_entity.pdbx_description
1 polymer ?
#
loop_
_entity_poly.entity_id
_entity_poly.type
_entity_poly.pdbx_seq_one_letter_code
_entity_poly.pdbx_strand_id
1 'polypeptide(L)'
;VRSYRPLAAAVAAAAALTLAACGSGGNASGAAENDPTPAAADGEYPIVIEHALGTTTIEAQPERVATVNWANHEVPLALGVVPVGMAAANFGDDDGDGLLPWVEEKLTELGGETPVLFDETDGIDFEAVADTAPDVILAAYSGLTQDDYDTLSEIAPVVPYPDAPWATPWREIIEVNSTAMGMAAEGEQLIADLETEIADAVAEYPQLEGHTAMFLTHVDTTDLSEVSFYTTHDTRALFFDDLGLTTPESVATASAGTDQFALTQSAEQADAFNDVDIIVTYGGDELVTALEADPLLSQMPAVANGAIVNLPGTSPLGTAANPTPLSISWILDDYLALLGEAADAAQ
;
A
#
# COMPACT_ATOMS: atom_id res chain seq x y z
N VAL A 1 -14.64 -70.72 30.38
CA VAL A 1 -13.59 -71.66 30.90
C VAL A 1 -12.24 -70.96 30.67
N ARG A 2 -11.60 -70.66 31.81
CA ARG A 2 -10.16 -70.45 32.06
C ARG A 2 -9.43 -69.35 31.27
N SER A 3 -9.14 -68.21 31.87
CA SER A 3 -8.07 -67.86 32.85
C SER A 3 -6.65 -68.16 32.35
N TYR A 4 -5.81 -67.08 32.25
CA TYR A 4 -4.65 -66.80 33.09
C TYR A 4 -3.89 -65.57 32.61
N ARG A 5 -3.66 -64.62 33.51
CA ARG A 5 -2.54 -63.73 33.62
C ARG A 5 -1.30 -64.47 34.12
N PRO A 6 -0.05 -64.01 34.20
CA PRO A 6 0.40 -62.69 34.57
C PRO A 6 1.82 -62.25 34.10
N LEU A 7 2.26 -61.11 34.71
CA LEU A 7 3.60 -60.60 35.10
C LEU A 7 4.44 -59.93 33.99
N ALA A 8 4.68 -58.66 34.04
CA ALA A 8 5.53 -57.80 34.92
C ALA A 8 7.04 -58.01 34.77
N ALA A 9 7.74 -56.96 34.32
CA ALA A 9 9.06 -56.58 34.85
C ALA A 9 9.44 -55.17 34.35
N ALA A 10 9.74 -54.32 35.30
CA ALA A 10 10.38 -53.02 35.22
C ALA A 10 11.90 -53.15 35.28
N VAL A 11 12.67 -52.18 34.76
CA VAL A 11 14.00 -51.73 35.17
C VAL A 11 14.30 -50.46 34.35
N ALA A 12 14.29 -49.27 34.82
CA ALA A 12 15.21 -48.47 35.65
C ALA A 12 16.46 -47.99 34.94
N ALA A 13 16.50 -46.69 34.79
CA ALA A 13 17.57 -45.66 34.98
C ALA A 13 18.98 -45.86 34.45
N ALA A 14 19.46 -44.84 33.78
CA ALA A 14 20.76 -44.17 34.17
C ALA A 14 20.95 -42.87 33.45
N ALA A 15 21.18 -41.84 34.23
CA ALA A 15 21.70 -40.51 33.85
C ALA A 15 23.22 -40.58 33.64
N ALA A 16 23.73 -39.78 32.69
CA ALA A 16 25.15 -39.40 32.66
C ALA A 16 25.32 -37.96 32.23
N LEU A 17 25.69 -37.14 33.18
CA LEU A 17 26.30 -35.81 33.00
C LEU A 17 27.73 -35.98 32.52
N THR A 18 28.19 -35.16 31.56
CA THR A 18 29.62 -34.81 31.46
C THR A 18 29.77 -33.32 31.12
N LEU A 19 30.61 -32.71 31.95
CA LEU A 19 31.03 -31.30 31.95
C LEU A 19 32.16 -31.03 30.93
N ALA A 20 32.11 -29.80 30.42
CA ALA A 20 33.17 -28.82 30.23
C ALA A 20 34.43 -29.18 29.43
N ALA A 21 34.70 -28.31 28.43
CA ALA A 21 36.06 -27.80 28.18
C ALA A 21 35.98 -26.39 27.59
N CYS A 22 36.65 -25.46 28.28
CA CYS A 22 36.96 -24.11 27.80
C CYS A 22 38.04 -24.17 26.71
N GLY A 23 37.87 -23.33 25.67
CA GLY A 23 38.93 -23.07 24.68
C GLY A 23 38.73 -21.65 24.10
N SER A 24 39.67 -20.80 24.41
CA SER A 24 39.75 -19.38 24.13
C SER A 24 40.02 -19.01 22.69
N GLY A 25 39.48 -17.88 22.24
CA GLY A 25 40.15 -16.94 21.34
C GLY A 25 39.73 -16.99 19.88
N GLY A 26 39.02 -15.96 19.42
CA GLY A 26 38.83 -15.66 18.03
C GLY A 26 37.80 -14.56 17.83
N ASN A 27 38.29 -13.32 17.77
CA ASN A 27 37.51 -12.14 17.43
C ASN A 27 37.03 -12.24 15.96
N ALA A 28 35.74 -12.43 15.72
CA ALA A 28 35.14 -12.23 14.44
C ALA A 28 33.92 -11.35 14.65
N SER A 29 33.99 -10.12 14.14
CA SER A 29 32.85 -9.23 13.96
C SER A 29 31.86 -9.93 13.05
N GLY A 30 30.83 -10.52 13.64
CA GLY A 30 29.63 -10.97 12.93
C GLY A 30 28.70 -9.78 12.87
N ALA A 31 28.33 -9.40 11.64
CA ALA A 31 27.17 -8.57 11.40
C ALA A 31 25.97 -9.27 12.06
N ALA A 32 25.22 -8.53 12.85
CA ALA A 32 23.94 -9.00 13.34
C ALA A 32 23.04 -9.12 12.10
N GLU A 33 22.71 -10.34 11.72
CA GLU A 33 21.55 -10.62 10.89
C GLU A 33 20.35 -10.19 11.75
N ASN A 34 19.64 -9.15 11.30
CA ASN A 34 18.34 -8.84 11.84
C ASN A 34 17.42 -9.99 11.39
N ASP A 35 17.20 -10.94 12.29
CA ASP A 35 16.05 -11.83 12.16
C ASP A 35 14.79 -10.96 12.28
N PRO A 36 13.86 -11.03 11.34
CA PRO A 36 12.59 -10.31 11.48
C PRO A 36 11.94 -10.78 12.78
N THR A 37 11.62 -9.83 13.65
CA THR A 37 10.84 -10.10 14.86
C THR A 37 9.52 -10.73 14.39
N PRO A 38 9.14 -11.92 14.90
CA PRO A 38 7.88 -12.53 14.51
C PRO A 38 6.74 -11.57 14.88
N ALA A 39 5.82 -11.36 13.95
CA ALA A 39 4.59 -10.62 14.20
C ALA A 39 3.93 -11.17 15.48
N ALA A 40 3.44 -10.28 16.34
CA ALA A 40 2.74 -10.69 17.55
C ALA A 40 1.52 -11.55 17.14
N ALA A 41 1.27 -12.65 17.83
CA ALA A 41 0.06 -13.44 17.63
C ALA A 41 -1.15 -12.62 18.07
N ASP A 42 -2.29 -12.80 17.38
CA ASP A 42 -3.53 -12.07 17.68
C ASP A 42 -3.84 -12.05 19.18
N GLY A 43 -4.09 -10.85 19.70
CA GLY A 43 -4.45 -10.65 21.09
C GLY A 43 -3.30 -10.74 22.11
N GLU A 44 -2.03 -10.90 21.69
CA GLU A 44 -0.87 -10.77 22.59
C GLU A 44 -0.37 -9.33 22.65
N TYR A 45 -0.42 -8.74 23.83
CA TYR A 45 0.07 -7.38 24.11
C TYR A 45 1.23 -7.42 25.09
N PRO A 46 2.19 -6.46 25.02
CA PRO A 46 2.21 -5.32 24.11
C PRO A 46 2.57 -5.72 22.67
N ILE A 47 2.00 -5.03 21.69
CA ILE A 47 2.42 -5.08 20.29
C ILE A 47 3.51 -4.02 20.09
N VAL A 48 4.64 -4.42 19.49
CA VAL A 48 5.77 -3.52 19.19
C VAL A 48 5.97 -3.48 17.70
N ILE A 49 5.89 -2.29 17.10
CA ILE A 49 6.02 -2.06 15.66
C ILE A 49 7.21 -1.15 15.43
N GLU A 50 8.20 -1.63 14.65
CA GLU A 50 9.31 -0.83 14.15
C GLU A 50 8.91 -0.14 12.84
N HIS A 51 9.32 1.10 12.65
CA HIS A 51 8.96 1.93 11.50
C HIS A 51 10.03 3.01 11.24
N ALA A 52 9.96 3.71 10.13
CA ALA A 52 10.97 4.67 9.73
C ALA A 52 11.24 5.80 10.73
N LEU A 53 10.25 6.17 11.55
CA LEU A 53 10.36 7.25 12.53
C LEU A 53 10.69 6.76 13.95
N GLY A 54 10.86 5.44 14.16
CA GLY A 54 11.22 4.85 15.44
C GLY A 54 10.52 3.53 15.76
N THR A 55 9.96 3.42 16.95
CA THR A 55 9.27 2.22 17.43
C THR A 55 8.03 2.62 18.22
N THR A 56 6.90 2.02 17.89
CA THR A 56 5.63 2.23 18.61
C THR A 56 5.26 1.00 19.40
N THR A 57 4.83 1.20 20.65
CA THR A 57 4.34 0.15 21.54
C THR A 57 2.87 0.37 21.86
N ILE A 58 2.04 -0.63 21.60
CA ILE A 58 0.61 -0.65 21.89
C ILE A 58 0.40 -1.63 23.03
N GLU A 59 0.04 -1.09 24.21
CA GLU A 59 0.01 -1.85 25.48
C GLU A 59 -1.23 -2.73 25.64
N ALA A 60 -2.33 -2.41 24.94
CA ALA A 60 -3.60 -3.12 25.02
C ALA A 60 -4.36 -2.98 23.70
N GLN A 61 -5.36 -3.83 23.48
CA GLN A 61 -6.20 -3.78 22.28
C GLN A 61 -6.86 -2.41 22.14
N PRO A 62 -6.65 -1.74 20.99
CA PRO A 62 -7.31 -0.46 20.71
C PRO A 62 -8.83 -0.62 20.60
N GLU A 63 -9.57 0.29 21.21
CA GLU A 63 -11.02 0.40 21.08
C GLU A 63 -11.44 1.64 20.27
N ARG A 64 -10.53 2.63 20.15
CA ARG A 64 -10.75 3.93 19.52
C ARG A 64 -9.65 4.22 18.52
N VAL A 65 -9.87 3.79 17.28
CA VAL A 65 -8.92 3.96 16.20
C VAL A 65 -9.14 5.31 15.51
N ALA A 66 -8.12 6.16 15.45
CA ALA A 66 -8.08 7.29 14.53
C ALA A 66 -7.11 7.02 13.39
N THR A 67 -7.30 7.68 12.26
CA THR A 67 -6.42 7.56 11.10
C THR A 67 -6.12 8.93 10.53
N VAL A 68 -4.89 9.16 10.11
CA VAL A 68 -4.45 10.40 9.47
C VAL A 68 -3.84 10.11 8.10
N ASN A 69 -3.78 11.09 7.24
CA ASN A 69 -3.36 11.00 5.86
C ASN A 69 -4.19 10.01 5.02
N TRP A 70 -3.62 9.53 3.91
CA TRP A 70 -4.37 8.84 2.86
C TRP A 70 -4.63 7.36 3.18
N ALA A 71 -5.85 6.90 2.92
CA ALA A 71 -6.27 5.48 2.87
C ALA A 71 -6.14 4.66 4.17
N ASN A 72 -5.52 5.18 5.23
CA ASN A 72 -5.34 4.42 6.48
C ASN A 72 -6.67 4.00 7.13
N HIS A 73 -7.74 4.75 6.90
CA HIS A 73 -9.10 4.46 7.38
C HIS A 73 -9.75 3.26 6.68
N GLU A 74 -9.25 2.88 5.51
CA GLU A 74 -9.84 1.78 4.74
C GLU A 74 -9.55 0.41 5.36
N VAL A 75 -8.41 0.24 6.05
CA VAL A 75 -8.11 -1.02 6.75
C VAL A 75 -9.08 -1.30 7.89
N PRO A 76 -9.26 -0.41 8.90
CA PRO A 76 -10.26 -0.65 9.93
C PRO A 76 -11.66 -0.83 9.34
N LEU A 77 -12.08 -0.04 8.35
CA LEU A 77 -13.37 -0.17 7.71
C LEU A 77 -13.55 -1.53 7.03
N ALA A 78 -12.55 -2.00 6.28
CA ALA A 78 -12.56 -3.32 5.64
C ALA A 78 -12.69 -4.45 6.68
N LEU A 79 -12.07 -4.29 7.85
CA LEU A 79 -12.13 -5.23 8.98
C LEU A 79 -13.37 -5.02 9.88
N GLY A 80 -14.31 -4.15 9.50
CA GLY A 80 -15.56 -3.92 10.22
C GLY A 80 -15.47 -2.98 11.41
N VAL A 81 -14.37 -2.23 11.54
CA VAL A 81 -14.16 -1.24 12.60
C VAL A 81 -14.33 0.18 12.04
N VAL A 82 -15.29 0.92 12.56
CA VAL A 82 -15.50 2.32 12.18
C VAL A 82 -14.53 3.20 13.00
N PRO A 83 -13.62 3.95 12.36
CA PRO A 83 -12.72 4.86 13.08
C PRO A 83 -13.47 5.94 13.85
N VAL A 84 -12.90 6.44 14.94
CA VAL A 84 -13.44 7.60 15.67
C VAL A 84 -13.20 8.92 14.91
N GLY A 85 -12.20 8.96 14.06
CA GLY A 85 -11.88 10.06 13.17
C GLY A 85 -10.93 9.62 12.06
N MET A 86 -11.00 10.32 10.93
CA MET A 86 -10.20 10.05 9.74
C MET A 86 -10.02 11.33 8.92
N ALA A 87 -8.99 11.36 8.05
CA ALA A 87 -8.81 12.45 7.10
C ALA A 87 -10.01 12.57 6.16
N ALA A 88 -10.49 13.80 5.95
CA ALA A 88 -11.46 14.09 4.90
C ALA A 88 -10.84 13.87 3.52
N ALA A 89 -11.60 13.32 2.58
CA ALA A 89 -11.18 13.25 1.20
C ALA A 89 -11.09 14.67 0.61
N ASN A 90 -9.90 15.03 0.11
CA ASN A 90 -9.64 16.29 -0.57
C ASN A 90 -9.33 16.10 -2.07
N PHE A 91 -9.36 14.84 -2.54
CA PHE A 91 -9.13 14.45 -3.92
C PHE A 91 -10.05 13.25 -4.25
N GLY A 92 -10.78 13.32 -5.37
CA GLY A 92 -11.70 12.25 -5.79
C GLY A 92 -13.05 12.23 -5.09
N ASP A 93 -13.31 13.13 -4.18
CA ASP A 93 -14.62 13.41 -3.62
C ASP A 93 -15.44 14.20 -4.67
N ASP A 94 -16.47 13.59 -5.23
CA ASP A 94 -17.22 14.14 -6.35
C ASP A 94 -18.52 14.86 -5.93
N ASP A 95 -18.94 14.69 -4.68
CA ASP A 95 -20.14 15.35 -4.14
C ASP A 95 -19.84 16.35 -3.00
N GLY A 96 -18.61 16.36 -2.49
CA GLY A 96 -18.11 17.36 -1.54
C GLY A 96 -18.48 17.07 -0.09
N ASP A 97 -18.73 15.83 0.27
CA ASP A 97 -19.08 15.43 1.62
C ASP A 97 -17.85 14.99 2.47
N GLY A 98 -16.67 14.91 1.84
CA GLY A 98 -15.40 14.54 2.47
C GLY A 98 -15.16 13.04 2.53
N LEU A 99 -15.95 12.24 1.81
CA LEU A 99 -15.81 10.79 1.70
C LEU A 99 -15.52 10.38 0.26
N LEU A 100 -14.84 9.25 0.10
CA LEU A 100 -14.73 8.60 -1.22
C LEU A 100 -15.87 7.58 -1.37
N PRO A 101 -16.40 7.36 -2.57
CA PRO A 101 -17.58 6.52 -2.78
C PRO A 101 -17.50 5.14 -2.12
N TRP A 102 -16.35 4.45 -2.23
CA TRP A 102 -16.15 3.13 -1.61
C TRP A 102 -16.11 3.18 -0.08
N VAL A 103 -15.71 4.32 0.48
CA VAL A 103 -15.71 4.55 1.92
C VAL A 103 -17.13 4.79 2.42
N GLU A 104 -17.93 5.61 1.70
CA GLU A 104 -19.33 5.84 2.00
C GLU A 104 -20.16 4.56 1.90
N GLU A 105 -19.96 3.77 0.84
CA GLU A 105 -20.59 2.47 0.66
C GLU A 105 -20.27 1.53 1.85
N LYS A 106 -19.00 1.48 2.28
CA LYS A 106 -18.58 0.65 3.41
C LYS A 106 -19.13 1.12 4.74
N LEU A 107 -19.15 2.41 4.99
CA LEU A 107 -19.79 2.99 6.18
C LEU A 107 -21.29 2.66 6.24
N THR A 108 -21.97 2.76 5.10
CA THR A 108 -23.39 2.39 4.97
C THR A 108 -23.62 0.89 5.24
N GLU A 109 -22.77 0.02 4.69
CA GLU A 109 -22.80 -1.43 4.96
C GLU A 109 -22.66 -1.75 6.44
N LEU A 110 -21.70 -1.10 7.12
CA LEU A 110 -21.46 -1.28 8.54
C LEU A 110 -22.55 -0.68 9.44
N GLY A 111 -23.43 0.18 8.87
CA GLY A 111 -24.45 0.89 9.63
C GLY A 111 -23.87 1.84 10.68
N GLY A 112 -22.64 2.29 10.49
CA GLY A 112 -21.92 3.21 11.34
C GLY A 112 -22.34 4.67 11.14
N GLU A 113 -22.09 5.52 12.13
CA GLU A 113 -22.13 6.98 11.95
C GLU A 113 -20.84 7.41 11.22
N THR A 114 -20.92 8.47 10.41
CA THR A 114 -19.72 9.06 9.79
C THR A 114 -18.70 9.46 10.86
N PRO A 115 -17.44 9.03 10.76
CA PRO A 115 -16.38 9.45 11.67
C PRO A 115 -16.20 10.97 11.69
N VAL A 116 -15.48 11.49 12.69
CA VAL A 116 -15.02 12.88 12.62
C VAL A 116 -14.07 13.03 11.43
N LEU A 117 -14.36 13.94 10.51
CA LEU A 117 -13.52 14.21 9.34
C LEU A 117 -12.50 15.30 9.69
N PHE A 118 -11.20 14.98 9.55
CA PHE A 118 -10.10 15.91 9.78
C PHE A 118 -9.79 16.66 8.48
N ASP A 119 -9.78 18.00 8.51
CA ASP A 119 -9.32 18.81 7.38
C ASP A 119 -7.78 18.83 7.38
N GLU A 120 -7.19 18.08 6.48
CA GLU A 120 -5.73 18.02 6.29
C GLU A 120 -5.23 18.85 5.10
N THR A 121 -6.02 19.80 4.61
CA THR A 121 -5.65 20.66 3.46
C THR A 121 -4.36 21.44 3.71
N ASP A 122 -4.16 21.96 4.91
CA ASP A 122 -2.98 22.72 5.33
C ASP A 122 -2.05 21.91 6.26
N GLY A 123 -2.20 20.60 6.34
CA GLY A 123 -1.50 19.67 7.24
C GLY A 123 -2.42 19.04 8.27
N ILE A 124 -1.86 18.24 9.18
CA ILE A 124 -2.65 17.49 10.16
C ILE A 124 -3.31 18.41 11.17
N ASP A 125 -4.61 18.25 11.38
CA ASP A 125 -5.36 18.91 12.45
C ASP A 125 -5.21 18.14 13.77
N PHE A 126 -4.08 18.37 14.47
CA PHE A 126 -3.75 17.70 15.73
C PHE A 126 -4.81 17.92 16.82
N GLU A 127 -5.48 19.07 16.83
CA GLU A 127 -6.51 19.38 17.80
C GLU A 127 -7.77 18.55 17.55
N ALA A 128 -8.20 18.44 16.29
CA ALA A 128 -9.32 17.59 15.92
C ALA A 128 -9.02 16.10 16.19
N VAL A 129 -7.80 15.61 15.90
CA VAL A 129 -7.38 14.25 16.25
C VAL A 129 -7.47 14.02 17.76
N ALA A 130 -6.90 14.92 18.57
CA ALA A 130 -6.90 14.81 20.02
C ALA A 130 -8.33 14.82 20.61
N ASP A 131 -9.23 15.61 20.05
CA ASP A 131 -10.64 15.71 20.49
C ASP A 131 -11.40 14.38 20.30
N THR A 132 -10.98 13.52 19.36
CA THR A 132 -11.55 12.18 19.21
C THR A 132 -11.10 11.22 20.30
N ALA A 133 -10.11 11.58 21.12
CA ALA A 133 -9.52 10.76 22.18
C ALA A 133 -9.22 9.32 21.71
N PRO A 134 -8.38 9.12 20.69
CA PRO A 134 -8.00 7.81 20.18
C PRO A 134 -7.07 7.10 21.16
N ASP A 135 -7.00 5.77 21.05
CA ASP A 135 -6.00 4.95 21.75
C ASP A 135 -4.96 4.34 20.80
N VAL A 136 -5.14 4.53 19.48
CA VAL A 136 -4.15 4.32 18.43
C VAL A 136 -4.42 5.26 17.26
N ILE A 137 -3.35 5.70 16.57
CA ILE A 137 -3.41 6.52 15.36
C ILE A 137 -2.69 5.75 14.25
N LEU A 138 -3.42 5.37 13.18
CA LEU A 138 -2.89 4.65 12.04
C LEU A 138 -2.44 5.63 10.95
N ALA A 139 -1.23 5.44 10.44
CA ALA A 139 -0.61 6.29 9.45
C ALA A 139 0.41 5.52 8.57
N ALA A 140 0.18 4.20 8.34
CA ALA A 140 1.09 3.33 7.60
C ALA A 140 1.33 3.80 6.15
N TYR A 141 0.37 4.47 5.53
CA TYR A 141 0.53 5.16 4.26
C TYR A 141 0.40 6.67 4.49
N SER A 142 1.52 7.32 4.68
CA SER A 142 1.55 8.73 5.07
C SER A 142 2.84 9.44 4.63
N GLY A 143 2.83 10.75 4.76
CA GLY A 143 4.00 11.60 4.60
C GLY A 143 4.44 12.25 5.92
N LEU A 144 4.16 11.61 7.06
CA LEU A 144 4.50 12.16 8.37
C LEU A 144 5.97 12.55 8.47
N THR A 145 6.23 13.75 8.92
CA THR A 145 7.57 14.15 9.37
C THR A 145 7.83 13.65 10.79
N GLN A 146 9.08 13.70 11.25
CA GLN A 146 9.41 13.40 12.65
C GLN A 146 8.65 14.31 13.61
N ASP A 147 8.50 15.59 13.28
CA ASP A 147 7.78 16.57 14.12
C ASP A 147 6.28 16.24 14.22
N ASP A 148 5.65 15.77 13.11
CA ASP A 148 4.26 15.32 13.10
C ASP A 148 4.09 14.06 13.96
N TYR A 149 4.98 13.08 13.79
CA TYR A 149 4.99 11.85 14.57
C TYR A 149 5.15 12.14 16.07
N ASP A 150 6.09 12.99 16.45
CA ASP A 150 6.33 13.36 17.84
C ASP A 150 5.10 14.05 18.43
N THR A 151 4.44 14.94 17.68
CA THR A 151 3.24 15.65 18.12
C THR A 151 2.04 14.71 18.27
N LEU A 152 1.78 13.85 17.29
CA LEU A 152 0.71 12.84 17.37
C LEU A 152 0.95 11.85 18.51
N SER A 153 2.20 11.50 18.78
CA SER A 153 2.60 10.56 19.85
C SER A 153 2.32 11.12 21.26
N GLU A 154 2.12 12.44 21.40
CA GLU A 154 1.62 13.05 22.65
C GLU A 154 0.12 12.75 22.88
N ILE A 155 -0.62 12.38 21.83
CA ILE A 155 -2.06 12.08 21.89
C ILE A 155 -2.28 10.59 22.14
N ALA A 156 -1.71 9.70 21.27
CA ALA A 156 -1.83 8.25 21.34
C ALA A 156 -0.64 7.58 20.62
N PRO A 157 -0.41 6.26 20.79
CA PRO A 157 0.54 5.52 19.96
C PRO A 157 0.24 5.71 18.48
N VAL A 158 1.28 6.06 17.69
CA VAL A 158 1.19 6.33 16.25
C VAL A 158 1.91 5.24 15.49
N VAL A 159 1.31 4.72 14.42
CA VAL A 159 1.91 3.70 13.55
C VAL A 159 2.09 4.29 12.15
N PRO A 160 3.25 4.90 11.86
CA PRO A 160 3.57 5.51 10.57
C PRO A 160 4.09 4.47 9.56
N TYR A 161 4.52 4.94 8.39
CA TYR A 161 5.08 4.11 7.32
C TYR A 161 6.33 3.32 7.77
N PRO A 162 6.47 2.06 7.30
CA PRO A 162 7.60 1.20 7.67
C PRO A 162 8.96 1.74 7.19
N ASP A 163 9.09 2.09 5.91
CA ASP A 163 10.37 2.42 5.30
C ASP A 163 10.47 3.88 4.84
N ALA A 164 9.58 4.33 3.95
CA ALA A 164 9.65 5.65 3.33
C ALA A 164 8.27 6.30 3.18
N PRO A 165 8.19 7.65 3.20
CA PRO A 165 6.93 8.37 3.01
C PRO A 165 6.28 8.00 1.67
N TRP A 166 4.97 7.74 1.69
CA TRP A 166 4.13 7.47 0.51
C TRP A 166 4.55 6.25 -0.33
N ALA A 167 5.34 5.33 0.23
CA ALA A 167 5.91 4.18 -0.46
C ALA A 167 5.43 2.81 0.10
N THR A 168 4.43 2.79 0.94
CA THR A 168 3.91 1.55 1.55
C THR A 168 2.93 0.87 0.60
N PRO A 169 3.21 -0.34 0.08
CA PRO A 169 2.30 -1.07 -0.79
C PRO A 169 1.00 -1.44 -0.07
N TRP A 170 -0.08 -1.68 -0.83
CA TRP A 170 -1.41 -1.94 -0.28
C TRP A 170 -1.46 -3.15 0.69
N ARG A 171 -0.68 -4.21 0.43
CA ARG A 171 -0.57 -5.37 1.34
C ARG A 171 0.04 -4.96 2.67
N GLU A 172 1.10 -4.20 2.62
CA GLU A 172 1.81 -3.75 3.83
C GLU A 172 0.98 -2.70 4.61
N ILE A 173 0.19 -1.86 3.92
CA ILE A 173 -0.79 -0.98 4.59
C ILE A 173 -1.77 -1.82 5.42
N ILE A 174 -2.29 -2.92 4.86
CA ILE A 174 -3.20 -3.82 5.57
C ILE A 174 -2.47 -4.50 6.73
N GLU A 175 -1.30 -5.08 6.48
CA GLU A 175 -0.53 -5.82 7.48
C GLU A 175 -0.18 -4.95 8.69
N VAL A 176 0.38 -3.77 8.45
CA VAL A 176 0.81 -2.86 9.52
C VAL A 176 -0.37 -2.33 10.31
N ASN A 177 -1.40 -1.82 9.64
CA ASN A 177 -2.56 -1.24 10.31
C ASN A 177 -3.39 -2.31 11.05
N SER A 178 -3.60 -3.50 10.47
CA SER A 178 -4.32 -4.58 11.15
C SER A 178 -3.54 -5.13 12.35
N THR A 179 -2.21 -5.26 12.24
CA THR A 179 -1.35 -5.62 13.36
C THR A 179 -1.46 -4.61 14.50
N ALA A 180 -1.44 -3.31 14.19
CA ALA A 180 -1.63 -2.25 15.19
C ALA A 180 -2.97 -2.34 15.92
N MET A 181 -3.99 -2.85 15.25
CA MET A 181 -5.32 -3.08 15.83
C MET A 181 -5.44 -4.41 16.60
N GLY A 182 -4.40 -5.25 16.59
CA GLY A 182 -4.45 -6.62 17.13
C GLY A 182 -5.34 -7.56 16.31
N MET A 183 -5.44 -7.33 15.01
CA MET A 183 -6.26 -8.04 14.02
C MET A 183 -5.40 -8.56 12.86
N ALA A 184 -4.19 -9.04 13.16
CA ALA A 184 -3.23 -9.45 12.12
C ALA A 184 -3.77 -10.61 11.28
N ALA A 185 -4.45 -11.59 11.87
CA ALA A 185 -5.02 -12.72 11.13
C ALA A 185 -6.17 -12.30 10.20
N GLU A 186 -7.00 -11.35 10.62
CA GLU A 186 -8.04 -10.76 9.76
C GLU A 186 -7.41 -9.94 8.63
N GLY A 187 -6.28 -9.26 8.90
CA GLY A 187 -5.51 -8.56 7.87
C GLY A 187 -4.92 -9.52 6.83
N GLU A 188 -4.31 -10.63 7.26
CA GLU A 188 -3.82 -11.68 6.36
C GLU A 188 -4.94 -12.26 5.49
N GLN A 189 -6.13 -12.48 6.06
CA GLN A 189 -7.28 -12.97 5.32
C GLN A 189 -7.77 -11.95 4.30
N LEU A 190 -7.83 -10.66 4.66
CA LEU A 190 -8.21 -9.58 3.74
C LEU A 190 -7.25 -9.51 2.54
N ILE A 191 -5.94 -9.62 2.77
CA ILE A 191 -4.94 -9.68 1.69
C ILE A 191 -5.22 -10.87 0.77
N ALA A 192 -5.43 -12.07 1.32
CA ALA A 192 -5.68 -13.27 0.53
C ALA A 192 -6.97 -13.19 -0.30
N ASP A 193 -8.02 -12.57 0.26
CA ASP A 193 -9.28 -12.36 -0.43
C ASP A 193 -9.11 -11.38 -1.60
N LEU A 194 -8.42 -10.25 -1.40
CA LEU A 194 -8.13 -9.26 -2.45
C LEU A 194 -7.21 -9.86 -3.54
N GLU A 195 -6.19 -10.64 -3.18
CA GLU A 195 -5.33 -11.33 -4.15
C GLU A 195 -6.13 -12.30 -5.03
N THR A 196 -7.10 -12.99 -4.45
CA THR A 196 -7.98 -13.88 -5.19
C THR A 196 -8.89 -13.10 -6.14
N GLU A 197 -9.48 -12.02 -5.66
CA GLU A 197 -10.33 -11.14 -6.46
C GLU A 197 -9.55 -10.54 -7.66
N ILE A 198 -8.36 -10.02 -7.42
CA ILE A 198 -7.46 -9.49 -8.47
C ILE A 198 -7.14 -10.59 -9.49
N ALA A 199 -6.73 -11.77 -9.02
CA ALA A 199 -6.34 -12.85 -9.93
C ALA A 199 -7.51 -13.34 -10.79
N ASP A 200 -8.71 -13.45 -10.23
CA ASP A 200 -9.91 -13.85 -10.95
C ASP A 200 -10.31 -12.80 -12.00
N ALA A 201 -10.24 -11.52 -11.67
CA ALA A 201 -10.55 -10.44 -12.59
C ALA A 201 -9.51 -10.33 -13.73
N VAL A 202 -8.22 -10.41 -13.41
CA VAL A 202 -7.12 -10.37 -14.40
C VAL A 202 -7.21 -11.54 -15.39
N ALA A 203 -7.68 -12.70 -14.97
CA ALA A 203 -7.84 -13.88 -15.86
C ALA A 203 -8.81 -13.62 -17.03
N GLU A 204 -9.71 -12.63 -16.93
CA GLU A 204 -10.61 -12.22 -18.02
C GLU A 204 -9.92 -11.33 -19.07
N TYR A 205 -8.68 -10.85 -18.76
CA TYR A 205 -7.90 -9.93 -19.62
C TYR A 205 -6.52 -10.50 -20.02
N PRO A 206 -6.47 -11.66 -20.70
CA PRO A 206 -5.20 -12.32 -21.04
C PRO A 206 -4.29 -11.47 -21.95
N GLN A 207 -4.84 -10.44 -22.63
CA GLN A 207 -4.05 -9.53 -23.46
C GLN A 207 -3.12 -8.61 -22.67
N LEU A 208 -3.27 -8.51 -21.36
CA LEU A 208 -2.34 -7.73 -20.51
C LEU A 208 -1.00 -8.43 -20.33
N GLU A 209 -0.98 -9.77 -20.38
CA GLU A 209 0.23 -10.56 -20.15
C GLU A 209 1.36 -10.20 -21.11
N GLY A 210 2.48 -9.75 -20.56
CA GLY A 210 3.71 -9.43 -21.28
C GLY A 210 3.84 -7.99 -21.75
N HIS A 211 2.81 -7.15 -21.57
CA HIS A 211 2.95 -5.71 -21.78
C HIS A 211 3.60 -5.02 -20.60
N THR A 212 4.32 -3.93 -20.91
CA THR A 212 4.90 -3.03 -19.92
C THR A 212 4.02 -1.81 -19.72
N ALA A 213 3.93 -1.32 -18.49
CA ALA A 213 3.15 -0.11 -18.18
C ALA A 213 3.93 0.91 -17.35
N MET A 214 3.71 2.18 -17.64
CA MET A 214 4.24 3.32 -16.90
C MET A 214 3.10 4.24 -16.49
N PHE A 215 3.09 4.67 -15.22
CA PHE A 215 2.10 5.64 -14.73
C PHE A 215 2.74 7.02 -14.69
N LEU A 216 2.25 7.96 -15.51
CA LEU A 216 2.65 9.36 -15.46
C LEU A 216 1.95 10.07 -14.29
N THR A 217 2.65 11.01 -13.68
CA THR A 217 2.02 11.91 -12.71
C THR A 217 1.07 12.89 -13.41
N HIS A 218 0.58 13.89 -12.69
CA HIS A 218 -0.21 14.96 -13.32
C HIS A 218 0.61 15.69 -14.37
N VAL A 219 0.13 15.73 -15.61
CA VAL A 219 0.81 16.36 -16.73
C VAL A 219 0.22 17.74 -17.00
N ASP A 220 1.06 18.77 -17.03
CA ASP A 220 0.67 20.11 -17.48
C ASP A 220 0.70 20.18 -19.03
N THR A 221 -0.46 20.19 -19.65
CA THR A 221 -0.60 20.26 -21.11
C THR A 221 -0.05 21.54 -21.73
N THR A 222 0.26 22.55 -20.93
CA THR A 222 0.87 23.82 -21.39
C THR A 222 2.41 23.76 -21.42
N ASP A 223 3.01 22.76 -20.76
CA ASP A 223 4.46 22.54 -20.76
C ASP A 223 4.78 21.03 -20.77
N LEU A 224 5.02 20.50 -21.96
CA LEU A 224 5.40 19.09 -22.17
C LEU A 224 6.92 18.89 -22.29
N SER A 225 7.73 19.82 -21.77
CA SER A 225 9.19 19.73 -21.80
C SER A 225 9.75 18.64 -20.87
N GLU A 226 8.94 18.13 -19.97
CA GLU A 226 9.29 17.11 -18.98
C GLU A 226 8.27 15.97 -18.95
N VAL A 227 8.75 14.76 -18.65
CA VAL A 227 7.95 13.57 -18.38
C VAL A 227 8.12 13.23 -16.91
N SER A 228 7.06 13.36 -16.13
CA SER A 228 7.03 12.97 -14.72
C SER A 228 6.26 11.67 -14.56
N PHE A 229 6.85 10.69 -13.88
CA PHE A 229 6.30 9.35 -13.73
C PHE A 229 6.52 8.80 -12.32
N TYR A 230 5.67 7.86 -11.92
CA TYR A 230 5.83 7.15 -10.67
C TYR A 230 6.91 6.06 -10.81
N THR A 231 7.72 5.95 -9.76
CA THR A 231 8.83 4.98 -9.69
C THR A 231 8.34 3.61 -9.21
N THR A 232 9.23 2.64 -9.17
CA THR A 232 8.95 1.31 -8.57
C THR A 232 8.78 1.33 -7.06
N HIS A 233 8.79 2.50 -6.42
CA HIS A 233 8.49 2.69 -4.99
C HIS A 233 7.06 3.20 -4.76
N ASP A 234 6.35 3.58 -5.83
CA ASP A 234 4.96 4.05 -5.75
C ASP A 234 3.97 2.89 -5.89
N THR A 235 2.93 2.94 -5.09
CA THR A 235 1.90 1.89 -5.04
C THR A 235 1.18 1.69 -6.36
N ARG A 236 0.96 2.75 -7.16
CA ARG A 236 0.32 2.68 -8.49
C ARG A 236 1.17 1.93 -9.50
N ALA A 237 2.48 2.17 -9.49
CA ALA A 237 3.41 1.46 -10.37
C ALA A 237 3.60 0.00 -9.95
N LEU A 238 3.64 -0.29 -8.65
CA LEU A 238 3.71 -1.66 -8.12
C LEU A 238 2.44 -2.47 -8.43
N PHE A 239 1.28 -1.81 -8.46
CA PHE A 239 0.01 -2.49 -8.73
C PHE A 239 -0.09 -3.07 -10.14
N PHE A 240 0.67 -2.57 -11.10
CA PHE A 240 0.73 -3.14 -12.44
C PHE A 240 1.15 -4.61 -12.45
N ASP A 241 2.06 -5.02 -11.56
CA ASP A 241 2.47 -6.41 -11.43
C ASP A 241 1.29 -7.30 -10.99
N ASP A 242 0.45 -6.80 -10.07
CA ASP A 242 -0.78 -7.50 -9.65
C ASP A 242 -1.79 -7.62 -10.80
N LEU A 243 -1.81 -6.65 -11.72
CA LEU A 243 -2.72 -6.62 -12.88
C LEU A 243 -2.17 -7.38 -14.12
N GLY A 244 -1.06 -8.13 -13.98
CA GLY A 244 -0.48 -8.95 -15.06
C GLY A 244 0.39 -8.16 -16.06
N LEU A 245 0.66 -6.90 -15.79
CA LEU A 245 1.59 -6.06 -16.52
C LEU A 245 2.99 -6.15 -15.90
N THR A 246 3.99 -5.61 -16.58
CA THR A 246 5.37 -5.62 -16.10
C THR A 246 5.96 -4.21 -16.06
N THR A 247 6.89 -3.97 -15.13
CA THR A 247 7.62 -2.70 -15.05
C THR A 247 8.60 -2.58 -16.23
N PRO A 248 8.57 -1.46 -17.01
CA PRO A 248 9.56 -1.21 -18.05
C PRO A 248 10.98 -1.14 -17.48
N GLU A 249 12.00 -1.65 -18.20
CA GLU A 249 13.41 -1.59 -17.78
C GLU A 249 13.89 -0.14 -17.60
N SER A 250 13.39 0.78 -18.42
CA SER A 250 13.65 2.20 -18.32
C SER A 250 13.20 2.79 -16.98
N VAL A 251 11.98 2.46 -16.54
CA VAL A 251 11.44 2.88 -15.25
C VAL A 251 12.21 2.23 -14.10
N ALA A 252 12.45 0.91 -14.16
CA ALA A 252 13.22 0.20 -13.14
C ALA A 252 14.65 0.76 -13.01
N THR A 253 15.31 1.07 -14.13
CA THR A 253 16.65 1.66 -14.13
C THR A 253 16.65 3.07 -13.55
N ALA A 254 15.67 3.91 -13.89
CA ALA A 254 15.55 5.26 -13.35
C ALA A 254 15.26 5.24 -11.84
N SER A 255 14.48 4.27 -11.37
CA SER A 255 14.14 4.09 -9.96
C SER A 255 15.30 3.57 -9.12
N ALA A 256 16.25 2.87 -9.72
CA ALA A 256 17.38 2.28 -9.00
C ALA A 256 18.28 3.38 -8.40
N GLY A 257 18.38 3.40 -7.07
CA GLY A 257 19.24 4.34 -6.35
C GLY A 257 18.53 5.63 -5.88
N THR A 258 17.21 5.64 -5.90
CA THR A 258 16.38 6.67 -5.25
C THR A 258 15.30 6.01 -4.41
N ASP A 259 14.85 6.71 -3.37
CA ASP A 259 13.70 6.31 -2.53
C ASP A 259 12.47 7.19 -2.86
N GLN A 260 12.56 8.02 -3.91
CA GLN A 260 11.47 8.92 -4.30
C GLN A 260 10.36 8.13 -5.00
N PHE A 261 9.11 8.41 -4.65
CA PHE A 261 7.93 7.78 -5.28
C PHE A 261 7.68 8.27 -6.72
N ALA A 262 8.24 9.42 -7.13
CA ALA A 262 8.12 9.97 -8.48
C ALA A 262 9.42 10.61 -8.94
N LEU A 263 9.66 10.57 -10.25
CA LEU A 263 10.79 11.20 -10.92
C LEU A 263 10.33 12.04 -12.11
N THR A 264 11.17 13.00 -12.49
CA THR A 264 10.96 13.84 -13.67
C THR A 264 12.16 13.70 -14.60
N GLN A 265 11.90 13.55 -15.89
CA GLN A 265 12.90 13.44 -16.94
C GLN A 265 12.57 14.41 -18.10
N SER A 266 13.58 14.97 -18.75
CA SER A 266 13.37 15.84 -19.91
C SER A 266 12.71 15.09 -21.06
N ALA A 267 11.72 15.69 -21.72
CA ALA A 267 11.08 15.15 -22.91
C ALA A 267 12.08 14.93 -24.08
N GLU A 268 13.24 15.62 -24.08
CA GLU A 268 14.33 15.34 -25.03
C GLU A 268 14.90 13.92 -24.88
N GLN A 269 14.62 13.24 -23.77
CA GLN A 269 15.03 11.88 -23.46
C GLN A 269 13.85 10.90 -23.54
N ALA A 270 12.74 11.27 -24.16
CA ALA A 270 11.55 10.41 -24.30
C ALA A 270 11.86 9.08 -25.01
N ASP A 271 12.93 9.01 -25.81
CA ASP A 271 13.42 7.77 -26.42
C ASP A 271 13.94 6.74 -25.41
N ALA A 272 14.22 7.16 -24.17
CA ALA A 272 14.51 6.20 -23.08
C ALA A 272 13.33 5.30 -22.74
N PHE A 273 12.10 5.75 -23.01
CA PHE A 273 10.85 5.03 -22.72
C PHE A 273 10.30 4.25 -23.93
N ASN A 274 11.17 3.83 -24.86
CA ASN A 274 10.78 3.01 -26.02
C ASN A 274 10.35 1.57 -25.64
N ASP A 275 10.54 1.17 -24.40
CA ASP A 275 10.12 -0.10 -23.81
C ASP A 275 8.80 -0.01 -23.04
N VAL A 276 8.08 1.12 -23.15
CA VAL A 276 6.77 1.34 -22.53
C VAL A 276 5.68 1.06 -23.56
N ASP A 277 4.88 0.00 -23.32
CA ASP A 277 3.77 -0.37 -24.17
C ASP A 277 2.49 0.40 -23.85
N ILE A 278 2.23 0.63 -22.56
CA ILE A 278 1.02 1.28 -22.06
C ILE A 278 1.40 2.46 -21.14
N ILE A 279 0.75 3.59 -21.35
CA ILE A 279 0.81 4.73 -20.43
C ILE A 279 -0.52 4.85 -19.70
N VAL A 280 -0.46 4.95 -18.37
CA VAL A 280 -1.58 5.41 -17.53
C VAL A 280 -1.28 6.81 -17.06
N THR A 281 -2.26 7.69 -17.06
CA THR A 281 -2.07 9.09 -16.66
C THR A 281 -3.35 9.73 -16.13
N TYR A 282 -3.20 10.84 -15.45
CA TYR A 282 -4.31 11.68 -15.01
C TYR A 282 -4.52 12.84 -15.99
N GLY A 283 -5.74 13.01 -16.49
CA GLY A 283 -6.06 14.12 -17.37
C GLY A 283 -7.43 14.02 -18.03
N GLY A 284 -7.65 14.86 -19.02
CA GLY A 284 -8.80 14.83 -19.91
C GLY A 284 -8.38 14.53 -21.36
N ASP A 285 -9.33 14.50 -22.28
CA ASP A 285 -9.08 14.23 -23.71
C ASP A 285 -8.09 15.21 -24.35
N GLU A 286 -7.97 16.41 -23.80
CA GLU A 286 -6.98 17.41 -24.22
C GLU A 286 -5.55 16.94 -23.94
N LEU A 287 -5.29 16.16 -22.91
CA LEU A 287 -3.95 15.64 -22.60
C LEU A 287 -3.52 14.64 -23.69
N VAL A 288 -4.34 13.68 -24.04
CA VAL A 288 -4.05 12.70 -25.10
C VAL A 288 -3.74 13.44 -26.41
N THR A 289 -4.58 14.41 -26.78
CA THR A 289 -4.36 15.24 -27.97
C THR A 289 -3.04 16.02 -27.92
N ALA A 290 -2.65 16.53 -26.73
CA ALA A 290 -1.39 17.24 -26.56
C ALA A 290 -0.17 16.32 -26.70
N LEU A 291 -0.22 15.11 -26.10
CA LEU A 291 0.84 14.11 -26.20
C LEU A 291 1.04 13.66 -27.68
N GLU A 292 -0.04 13.40 -28.40
CA GLU A 292 -0.01 13.00 -29.82
C GLU A 292 0.53 14.13 -30.73
N ALA A 293 0.30 15.38 -30.37
CA ALA A 293 0.73 16.54 -31.14
C ALA A 293 2.20 16.96 -30.83
N ASP A 294 2.76 16.51 -29.71
CA ASP A 294 4.12 16.86 -29.32
C ASP A 294 5.15 16.10 -30.17
N PRO A 295 6.17 16.79 -30.75
CA PRO A 295 7.13 16.17 -31.65
C PRO A 295 8.04 15.08 -31.04
N LEU A 296 8.24 15.12 -29.72
CA LEU A 296 9.08 14.18 -28.98
C LEU A 296 8.23 13.08 -28.37
N LEU A 297 7.19 13.43 -27.61
CA LEU A 297 6.37 12.47 -26.88
C LEU A 297 5.52 11.58 -27.81
N SER A 298 5.11 12.09 -28.97
CA SER A 298 4.40 11.29 -29.99
C SER A 298 5.25 10.17 -30.58
N GLN A 299 6.56 10.12 -30.32
CA GLN A 299 7.43 9.04 -30.76
C GLN A 299 7.53 7.89 -29.75
N MET A 300 7.05 8.08 -28.51
CA MET A 300 6.94 6.99 -27.57
C MET A 300 5.95 5.95 -28.08
N PRO A 301 6.28 4.63 -28.06
CA PRO A 301 5.40 3.58 -28.62
C PRO A 301 3.98 3.64 -28.08
N ALA A 302 3.80 3.81 -26.78
CA ALA A 302 2.48 3.91 -26.15
C ALA A 302 1.66 5.08 -26.72
N VAL A 303 2.28 6.26 -26.95
CA VAL A 303 1.60 7.43 -27.54
C VAL A 303 1.30 7.21 -29.01
N ALA A 304 2.30 6.72 -29.78
CA ALA A 304 2.16 6.47 -31.22
C ALA A 304 1.06 5.46 -31.56
N ASN A 305 0.85 4.49 -30.69
CA ASN A 305 -0.15 3.43 -30.84
C ASN A 305 -1.52 3.80 -30.21
N GLY A 306 -1.59 4.89 -29.47
CA GLY A 306 -2.79 5.27 -28.71
C GLY A 306 -3.08 4.38 -27.50
N ALA A 307 -2.04 3.70 -26.98
CA ALA A 307 -2.09 2.83 -25.80
C ALA A 307 -2.01 3.66 -24.51
N ILE A 308 -2.98 4.55 -24.32
CA ILE A 308 -3.01 5.51 -23.21
C ILE A 308 -4.32 5.33 -22.43
N VAL A 309 -4.19 4.95 -21.17
CA VAL A 309 -5.30 4.99 -20.19
C VAL A 309 -5.30 6.37 -19.54
N ASN A 310 -6.28 7.17 -19.90
CA ASN A 310 -6.45 8.52 -19.40
C ASN A 310 -7.52 8.55 -18.31
N LEU A 311 -7.11 8.66 -17.05
CA LEU A 311 -8.00 8.69 -15.90
C LEU A 311 -8.43 10.14 -15.61
N PRO A 312 -9.71 10.43 -15.41
CA PRO A 312 -10.13 11.78 -15.04
C PRO A 312 -9.53 12.15 -13.68
N GLY A 313 -8.58 13.08 -13.65
CA GLY A 313 -7.67 13.33 -12.54
C GLY A 313 -8.29 13.73 -11.20
N THR A 314 -9.57 14.17 -11.20
CA THR A 314 -10.29 14.56 -9.96
C THR A 314 -11.51 13.69 -9.70
N SER A 315 -11.69 12.61 -10.47
CA SER A 315 -12.82 11.70 -10.31
C SER A 315 -12.49 10.57 -9.33
N PRO A 316 -13.49 9.91 -8.76
CA PRO A 316 -13.30 8.69 -7.98
C PRO A 316 -12.49 7.61 -8.73
N LEU A 317 -12.73 7.44 -10.04
CA LEU A 317 -12.01 6.48 -10.87
C LEU A 317 -10.49 6.77 -10.90
N GLY A 318 -10.09 8.03 -11.11
CA GLY A 318 -8.68 8.42 -11.08
C GLY A 318 -8.05 8.22 -9.71
N THR A 319 -8.80 8.53 -8.67
CA THR A 319 -8.36 8.40 -7.28
C THR A 319 -8.16 6.93 -6.88
N ALA A 320 -9.08 6.06 -7.28
CA ALA A 320 -9.05 4.63 -6.97
C ALA A 320 -7.91 3.87 -7.67
N ALA A 321 -7.30 4.45 -8.72
CA ALA A 321 -6.11 3.87 -9.36
C ALA A 321 -4.86 3.86 -8.45
N ASN A 322 -4.88 4.59 -7.32
CA ASN A 322 -3.97 4.35 -6.21
C ASN A 322 -4.54 3.20 -5.35
N PRO A 323 -3.98 1.98 -5.41
CA PRO A 323 -4.60 0.79 -4.83
C PRO A 323 -4.64 0.88 -3.30
N THR A 324 -5.83 0.75 -2.75
CA THR A 324 -6.11 0.76 -1.32
C THR A 324 -7.09 -0.37 -0.97
N PRO A 325 -7.22 -0.78 0.29
CA PRO A 325 -8.02 -1.97 0.64
C PRO A 325 -9.47 -1.99 0.16
N LEU A 326 -10.11 -0.83 0.04
CA LEU A 326 -11.48 -0.73 -0.45
C LEU A 326 -11.54 -0.30 -1.91
N SER A 327 -10.59 0.54 -2.37
CA SER A 327 -10.60 1.02 -3.75
C SER A 327 -10.31 -0.08 -4.76
N ILE A 328 -9.52 -1.10 -4.40
CA ILE A 328 -9.19 -2.22 -5.28
C ILE A 328 -10.47 -2.89 -5.79
N SER A 329 -11.33 -3.40 -4.91
CA SER A 329 -12.59 -4.03 -5.32
C SER A 329 -13.51 -3.08 -6.07
N TRP A 330 -13.48 -1.79 -5.75
CA TRP A 330 -14.33 -0.78 -6.37
C TRP A 330 -13.95 -0.46 -7.83
N ILE A 331 -12.62 -0.43 -8.13
CA ILE A 331 -12.12 0.02 -9.44
C ILE A 331 -11.83 -1.13 -10.42
N LEU A 332 -11.63 -2.35 -9.91
CA LEU A 332 -10.92 -3.43 -10.61
C LEU A 332 -11.49 -3.71 -12.01
N ASP A 333 -12.81 -3.84 -12.15
CA ASP A 333 -13.46 -4.12 -13.43
C ASP A 333 -13.25 -2.99 -14.44
N ASP A 334 -13.49 -1.74 -14.03
CA ASP A 334 -13.38 -0.57 -14.91
C ASP A 334 -11.91 -0.32 -15.31
N TYR A 335 -10.99 -0.48 -14.37
CA TYR A 335 -9.58 -0.26 -14.64
C TYR A 335 -8.99 -1.32 -15.57
N LEU A 336 -9.33 -2.61 -15.35
CA LEU A 336 -8.92 -3.69 -16.24
C LEU A 336 -9.51 -3.56 -17.64
N ALA A 337 -10.74 -3.08 -17.77
CA ALA A 337 -11.32 -2.81 -19.08
C ALA A 337 -10.53 -1.74 -19.85
N LEU A 338 -10.15 -0.64 -19.19
CA LEU A 338 -9.33 0.43 -19.80
C LEU A 338 -7.91 -0.06 -20.15
N LEU A 339 -7.28 -0.82 -19.27
CA LEU A 339 -5.96 -1.40 -19.52
C LEU A 339 -6.00 -2.42 -20.68
N GLY A 340 -7.07 -3.24 -20.74
CA GLY A 340 -7.29 -4.19 -21.84
C GLY A 340 -7.44 -3.52 -23.20
N GLU A 341 -8.16 -2.42 -23.28
CA GLU A 341 -8.28 -1.61 -24.51
C GLU A 341 -6.92 -1.02 -24.91
N ALA A 342 -6.13 -0.55 -23.94
CA ALA A 342 -4.80 -0.02 -24.19
C ALA A 342 -3.82 -1.13 -24.64
N ALA A 343 -3.89 -2.33 -24.08
CA ALA A 343 -3.09 -3.47 -24.49
C ALA A 343 -3.42 -3.93 -25.92
N ASP A 344 -4.69 -3.90 -26.32
CA ASP A 344 -5.09 -4.19 -27.70
C ASP A 344 -4.58 -3.14 -28.69
N ALA A 345 -4.45 -1.87 -28.26
CA ALA A 345 -3.86 -0.81 -29.07
C ALA A 345 -2.33 -0.90 -29.19
N ALA A 346 -1.65 -1.45 -28.19
CA ALA A 346 -0.18 -1.59 -28.15
C ALA A 346 0.37 -2.69 -29.06
N GLN A 347 -0.48 -3.53 -29.70
CA GLN A 347 -0.10 -4.70 -30.53
C GLN A 347 0.45 -4.35 -31.92
#